data_1d1885d56062fae6242484dcb51c1bce
#
_entry.id   1d1885d56062fae6242484dcb51c1bce
#
_cell.length_a   1.000
_cell.length_b   1.000
_cell.length_c   1.000
_cell.angle_alpha   90.00
_cell.angle_beta   90.00
_cell.angle_gamma   90.00
#
_symmetry.space_group_name_H-M   'P 1'
#
loop_
_entity.id
_entity.type
_entity.pdbx_description
1 polymer ?
#
loop_
_entity_poly.entity_id
_entity_poly.type
_entity_poly.pdbx_seq_one_letter_code
_entity_poly.pdbx_strand_id
1 'polypeptide(L)'
;MRENTKIKILDAARELFSRFGYDGCRVDLIAETAAVNKASIYYHYKDKASLYEKVFEEDLGDFLKRIRKAIANEKSPTNKLEAYIHTFSENFQSNRFMAPLMLRELASDGKNLSGGSKKAVNNIIRELDGILRDGVHTGELKETKTLIIHIMIVGSMNIFMSTKTMRKNFENPEKTFGASLTPKQAAKEIASVVLEGLKP
;
A
#
# COMPACT_ATOMS: atom_id res chain seq x y z
N MET A 1 12.13 -2.68 27.37
CA MET A 1 13.06 -1.63 26.89
C MET A 1 13.55 -1.88 25.45
N ARG A 2 14.08 -3.06 25.09
CA ARG A 2 14.59 -3.37 23.73
C ARG A 2 13.50 -3.33 22.64
N GLU A 3 12.30 -3.86 22.89
CA GLU A 3 11.20 -3.86 21.92
C GLU A 3 10.70 -2.44 21.59
N ASN A 4 10.63 -1.56 22.59
CA ASN A 4 10.27 -0.16 22.38
C ASN A 4 11.28 0.60 21.50
N THR A 5 12.58 0.32 21.65
CA THR A 5 13.63 0.91 20.82
C THR A 5 13.50 0.50 19.37
N LYS A 6 13.22 -0.78 19.10
CA LYS A 6 13.02 -1.31 17.76
C LYS A 6 11.82 -0.66 17.05
N ILE A 7 10.71 -0.51 17.75
CA ILE A 7 9.51 0.16 17.23
C ILE A 7 9.81 1.62 16.91
N LYS A 8 10.47 2.38 17.80
CA LYS A 8 10.84 3.78 17.55
C LYS A 8 11.71 3.95 16.30
N ILE A 9 12.70 3.06 16.11
CA ILE A 9 13.55 3.09 14.92
C ILE A 9 12.73 2.84 13.67
N LEU A 10 11.82 1.87 13.70
CA LEU A 10 11.01 1.51 12.55
C LEU A 10 10.02 2.62 12.16
N ASP A 11 9.40 3.26 13.14
CA ASP A 11 8.48 4.37 12.92
C ASP A 11 9.18 5.59 12.33
N ALA A 12 10.35 5.95 12.88
CA ALA A 12 11.20 7.01 12.34
C ALA A 12 11.67 6.69 10.91
N ALA A 13 12.07 5.44 10.67
CA ALA A 13 12.49 4.98 9.35
C ALA A 13 11.34 5.05 8.34
N ARG A 14 10.14 4.60 8.71
CA ARG A 14 8.91 4.67 7.89
C ARG A 14 8.61 6.10 7.45
N GLU A 15 8.62 7.05 8.38
CA GLU A 15 8.41 8.46 8.08
C GLU A 15 9.49 9.01 7.14
N LEU A 16 10.76 8.82 7.46
CA LEU A 16 11.88 9.43 6.74
C LEU A 16 12.06 8.81 5.35
N PHE A 17 11.89 7.50 5.21
CA PHE A 17 11.92 6.86 3.89
C PHE A 17 10.74 7.30 3.01
N SER A 18 9.56 7.53 3.58
CA SER A 18 8.43 8.06 2.81
C SER A 18 8.67 9.49 2.29
N ARG A 19 9.46 10.29 3.04
CA ARG A 19 9.77 11.69 2.68
C ARG A 19 10.95 11.81 1.72
N PHE A 20 12.01 11.07 1.96
CA PHE A 20 13.30 11.24 1.26
C PHE A 20 13.66 10.10 0.30
N GLY A 21 12.89 8.99 0.33
CA GLY A 21 13.25 7.76 -0.38
C GLY A 21 14.42 7.02 0.26
N TYR A 22 14.79 5.89 -0.35
CA TYR A 22 15.92 5.11 0.14
C TYR A 22 17.22 5.92 0.06
N ASP A 23 17.58 6.42 -1.13
CA ASP A 23 18.88 7.07 -1.35
C ASP A 23 19.04 8.36 -0.54
N GLY A 24 18.00 9.20 -0.46
CA GLY A 24 18.03 10.49 0.23
C GLY A 24 17.95 10.41 1.77
N CYS A 25 17.58 9.28 2.34
CA CYS A 25 17.45 9.10 3.78
C CYS A 25 18.81 8.66 4.39
N ARG A 26 19.32 9.42 5.35
CA ARG A 26 20.54 9.07 6.10
C ARG A 26 20.21 8.39 7.43
N VAL A 27 20.99 7.36 7.81
CA VAL A 27 20.80 6.62 9.07
C VAL A 27 20.97 7.53 10.30
N ASP A 28 21.81 8.55 10.21
CA ASP A 28 21.97 9.53 11.29
C ASP A 28 20.66 10.29 11.58
N LEU A 29 19.94 10.66 10.55
CA LEU A 29 18.63 11.33 10.68
C LEU A 29 17.57 10.39 11.29
N ILE A 30 17.62 9.09 10.95
CA ILE A 30 16.75 8.10 11.58
C ILE A 30 17.07 7.96 13.08
N ALA A 31 18.36 7.92 13.45
CA ALA A 31 18.78 7.83 14.84
C ALA A 31 18.32 9.04 15.66
N GLU A 32 18.49 10.24 15.12
CA GLU A 32 18.03 11.50 15.72
C GLU A 32 16.51 11.50 15.91
N THR A 33 15.76 11.19 14.86
CA THR A 33 14.28 11.16 14.89
C THR A 33 13.75 10.12 15.86
N ALA A 34 14.37 8.94 15.94
CA ALA A 34 14.02 7.88 16.89
C ALA A 34 14.48 8.15 18.32
N ALA A 35 15.25 9.22 18.56
CA ALA A 35 15.92 9.52 19.84
C ALA A 35 16.76 8.35 20.35
N VAL A 36 17.57 7.75 19.47
CA VAL A 36 18.50 6.65 19.79
C VAL A 36 19.89 6.96 19.24
N ASN A 37 20.92 6.25 19.70
CA ASN A 37 22.22 6.32 19.06
C ASN A 37 22.26 5.47 17.77
N LYS A 38 23.13 5.82 16.84
CA LYS A 38 23.30 5.13 15.57
C LYS A 38 23.69 3.65 15.74
N ALA A 39 24.44 3.32 16.80
CA ALA A 39 24.81 1.94 17.10
C ALA A 39 23.57 1.08 17.43
N SER A 40 22.53 1.67 18.04
CA SER A 40 21.27 0.96 18.29
C SER A 40 20.58 0.55 17.01
N ILE A 41 20.66 1.38 15.95
CA ILE A 41 20.09 1.01 14.65
C ILE A 41 20.81 -0.20 14.08
N TYR A 42 22.16 -0.19 14.06
CA TYR A 42 22.94 -1.32 13.56
C TYR A 42 22.83 -2.58 14.41
N TYR A 43 22.57 -2.42 15.70
CA TYR A 43 22.29 -3.55 16.59
C TYR A 43 20.97 -4.27 16.24
N HIS A 44 19.93 -3.52 15.91
CA HIS A 44 18.60 -4.07 15.58
C HIS A 44 18.45 -4.44 14.11
N TYR A 45 19.10 -3.67 13.23
CA TYR A 45 19.03 -3.80 11.78
C TYR A 45 20.45 -3.70 11.21
N LYS A 46 20.94 -4.76 10.65
CA LYS A 46 22.30 -4.91 10.15
C LYS A 46 22.83 -3.68 9.38
N ASP A 47 21.97 -3.11 8.55
CA ASP A 47 22.27 -1.97 7.68
C ASP A 47 20.97 -1.22 7.30
N LYS A 48 21.13 -0.13 6.54
CA LYS A 48 20.01 0.66 6.04
C LYS A 48 19.08 -0.14 5.11
N ALA A 49 19.64 -1.05 4.33
CA ALA A 49 18.85 -1.87 3.41
C ALA A 49 17.95 -2.84 4.17
N SER A 50 18.49 -3.50 5.21
CA SER A 50 17.71 -4.38 6.09
C SER A 50 16.63 -3.63 6.87
N LEU A 51 16.90 -2.38 7.29
CA LEU A 51 15.88 -1.53 7.92
C LEU A 51 14.79 -1.13 6.93
N TYR A 52 15.17 -0.76 5.71
CA TYR A 52 14.22 -0.42 4.64
C TYR A 52 13.32 -1.61 4.27
N GLU A 53 13.93 -2.77 4.06
CA GLU A 53 13.21 -4.01 3.82
C GLU A 53 12.23 -4.33 4.95
N LYS A 54 12.65 -4.13 6.21
CA LYS A 54 11.80 -4.40 7.36
C LYS A 54 10.58 -3.49 7.43
N VAL A 55 10.70 -2.22 7.03
CA VAL A 55 9.56 -1.30 6.89
C VAL A 55 8.53 -1.87 5.93
N PHE A 56 8.97 -2.31 4.74
CA PHE A 56 8.05 -2.89 3.75
C PHE A 56 7.46 -4.23 4.20
N GLU A 57 8.27 -5.12 4.77
CA GLU A 57 7.78 -6.41 5.25
C GLU A 57 6.66 -6.26 6.29
N GLU A 58 6.83 -5.36 7.26
CA GLU A 58 5.81 -5.14 8.29
C GLU A 58 4.56 -4.49 7.70
N ASP A 59 4.72 -3.40 6.97
CA ASP A 59 3.58 -2.65 6.43
C ASP A 59 2.77 -3.50 5.42
N LEU A 60 3.44 -4.19 4.50
CA LEU A 60 2.77 -5.06 3.53
C LEU A 60 2.23 -6.34 4.17
N GLY A 61 2.93 -6.88 5.18
CA GLY A 61 2.48 -8.05 5.93
C GLY A 61 1.20 -7.76 6.73
N ASP A 62 1.12 -6.61 7.38
CA ASP A 62 -0.07 -6.20 8.11
C ASP A 62 -1.22 -5.86 7.16
N PHE A 63 -0.91 -5.26 6.02
CA PHE A 63 -1.90 -5.02 4.99
C PHE A 63 -2.48 -6.33 4.42
N LEU A 64 -1.64 -7.32 4.13
CA LEU A 64 -2.10 -8.65 3.69
C LEU A 64 -3.01 -9.32 4.73
N LYS A 65 -2.69 -9.22 6.02
CA LYS A 65 -3.57 -9.74 7.09
C LYS A 65 -4.94 -9.07 7.07
N ARG A 66 -4.99 -7.74 6.87
CA ARG A 66 -6.27 -6.99 6.75
C ARG A 66 -7.07 -7.44 5.54
N ILE A 67 -6.44 -7.58 4.37
CA ILE A 67 -7.08 -8.11 3.15
C ILE A 67 -7.71 -9.47 3.45
N ARG A 68 -6.94 -10.43 3.97
CA ARG A 68 -7.42 -11.77 4.29
C ARG A 68 -8.61 -11.76 5.25
N LYS A 69 -8.54 -10.92 6.29
CA LYS A 69 -9.65 -10.76 7.24
C LYS A 69 -10.90 -10.20 6.56
N ALA A 70 -10.75 -9.21 5.69
CA ALA A 70 -11.87 -8.58 5.00
C ALA A 70 -12.56 -9.57 4.04
N ILE A 71 -11.79 -10.25 3.18
CA ILE A 71 -12.34 -11.19 2.21
C ILE A 71 -12.91 -12.46 2.85
N ALA A 72 -12.39 -12.91 4.01
CA ALA A 72 -12.90 -14.09 4.71
C ALA A 72 -14.33 -13.90 5.25
N ASN A 73 -14.78 -12.67 5.44
CA ASN A 73 -16.14 -12.36 5.91
C ASN A 73 -17.15 -12.34 4.77
N GLU A 74 -16.70 -12.37 3.51
CA GLU A 74 -17.56 -12.25 2.33
C GLU A 74 -17.82 -13.64 1.70
N LYS A 75 -19.04 -13.81 1.19
CA LYS A 75 -19.47 -15.09 0.64
C LYS A 75 -19.29 -15.18 -0.87
N SER A 76 -19.58 -14.09 -1.60
CA SER A 76 -19.50 -14.07 -3.05
C SER A 76 -18.15 -13.50 -3.53
N PRO A 77 -17.61 -13.95 -4.67
CA PRO A 77 -16.44 -13.36 -5.29
C PRO A 77 -16.55 -11.86 -5.55
N THR A 78 -17.72 -11.39 -5.98
CA THR A 78 -18.02 -9.98 -6.18
C THR A 78 -17.82 -9.19 -4.88
N ASN A 79 -18.40 -9.63 -3.77
CA ASN A 79 -18.27 -8.97 -2.47
C ASN A 79 -16.82 -9.05 -1.94
N LYS A 80 -16.13 -10.17 -2.15
CA LYS A 80 -14.69 -10.30 -1.82
C LYS A 80 -13.84 -9.27 -2.57
N LEU A 81 -14.12 -9.05 -3.86
CA LEU A 81 -13.41 -8.06 -4.68
C LEU A 81 -13.69 -6.63 -4.16
N GLU A 82 -14.92 -6.32 -3.84
CA GLU A 82 -15.28 -5.03 -3.23
C GLU A 82 -14.57 -4.82 -1.89
N ALA A 83 -14.60 -5.81 -0.99
CA ALA A 83 -13.90 -5.78 0.30
C ALA A 83 -12.38 -5.63 0.12
N TYR A 84 -11.78 -6.31 -0.87
CA TYR A 84 -10.38 -6.16 -1.24
C TYR A 84 -10.07 -4.71 -1.61
N ILE A 85 -10.85 -4.07 -2.48
CA ILE A 85 -10.66 -2.68 -2.91
C ILE A 85 -10.82 -1.71 -1.74
N HIS A 86 -11.84 -1.88 -0.91
CA HIS A 86 -12.05 -1.03 0.27
C HIS A 86 -10.91 -1.12 1.29
N THR A 87 -10.28 -2.29 1.43
CA THR A 87 -9.14 -2.47 2.34
C THR A 87 -7.95 -1.59 1.97
N PHE A 88 -7.73 -1.27 0.68
CA PHE A 88 -6.72 -0.29 0.27
C PHE A 88 -7.00 1.10 0.83
N SER A 89 -8.26 1.55 0.75
CA SER A 89 -8.66 2.85 1.30
C SER A 89 -8.38 2.95 2.80
N GLU A 90 -8.76 1.92 3.55
CA GLU A 90 -8.53 1.85 5.00
C GLU A 90 -7.04 1.80 5.34
N ASN A 91 -6.26 1.04 4.57
CA ASN A 91 -4.82 0.96 4.77
C ASN A 91 -4.14 2.32 4.56
N PHE A 92 -4.47 3.04 3.50
CA PHE A 92 -3.92 4.37 3.25
C PHE A 92 -4.35 5.43 4.27
N GLN A 93 -5.51 5.28 4.89
CA GLN A 93 -5.94 6.16 5.97
C GLN A 93 -5.19 5.87 7.28
N SER A 94 -4.94 4.60 7.58
CA SER A 94 -4.22 4.18 8.79
C SER A 94 -2.70 4.30 8.67
N ASN A 95 -2.14 4.17 7.46
CA ASN A 95 -0.72 4.28 7.17
C ASN A 95 -0.46 5.32 6.07
N ARG A 96 -0.35 6.59 6.48
CA ARG A 96 -0.11 7.72 5.57
C ARG A 96 1.22 7.66 4.82
N PHE A 97 2.15 6.82 5.26
CA PHE A 97 3.48 6.72 4.68
C PHE A 97 3.55 5.73 3.51
N MET A 98 2.62 4.77 3.46
CA MET A 98 2.67 3.69 2.48
C MET A 98 2.55 4.18 1.03
N ALA A 99 1.60 5.06 0.72
CA ALA A 99 1.41 5.53 -0.65
C ALA A 99 2.64 6.28 -1.20
N PRO A 100 3.23 7.29 -0.51
CA PRO A 100 4.45 7.95 -0.97
C PRO A 100 5.63 6.98 -1.09
N LEU A 101 5.76 6.03 -0.16
CA LEU A 101 6.84 5.06 -0.15
C LEU A 101 6.75 4.11 -1.36
N MET A 102 5.56 3.58 -1.65
CA MET A 102 5.31 2.72 -2.80
C MET A 102 5.54 3.44 -4.12
N LEU A 103 5.10 4.70 -4.25
CA LEU A 103 5.34 5.47 -5.48
C LEU A 103 6.83 5.71 -5.76
N ARG A 104 7.63 5.92 -4.71
CA ARG A 104 9.09 6.05 -4.86
C ARG A 104 9.72 4.76 -5.36
N GLU A 105 9.29 3.61 -4.86
CA GLU A 105 9.77 2.32 -5.35
C GLU A 105 9.31 2.03 -6.77
N LEU A 106 8.07 2.33 -7.12
CA LEU A 106 7.60 2.20 -8.50
C LEU A 106 8.40 3.09 -9.46
N ALA A 107 8.73 4.33 -9.06
CA ALA A 107 9.55 5.25 -9.86
C ALA A 107 11.02 4.80 -9.99
N SER A 108 11.49 3.87 -9.17
CA SER A 108 12.84 3.28 -9.20
C SER A 108 12.86 1.81 -9.62
N ASP A 109 11.82 1.33 -10.30
CA ASP A 109 11.63 -0.07 -10.72
C ASP A 109 11.73 -1.09 -9.57
N GLY A 110 11.43 -0.66 -8.35
CA GLY A 110 11.48 -1.52 -7.16
C GLY A 110 12.89 -2.01 -6.82
N LYS A 111 13.93 -1.24 -7.20
CA LYS A 111 15.34 -1.65 -7.04
C LYS A 111 15.74 -1.91 -5.60
N ASN A 112 15.09 -1.23 -4.63
CA ASN A 112 15.39 -1.37 -3.22
C ASN A 112 14.50 -2.41 -2.50
N LEU A 113 13.50 -2.96 -3.20
CA LEU A 113 12.69 -4.06 -2.67
C LEU A 113 13.46 -5.37 -2.78
N SER A 114 13.56 -6.11 -1.69
CA SER A 114 14.24 -7.40 -1.66
C SER A 114 13.27 -8.58 -1.45
N GLY A 115 13.78 -9.73 -1.05
CA GLY A 115 13.03 -10.99 -1.05
C GLY A 115 11.72 -10.98 -0.27
N GLY A 116 11.71 -10.40 0.94
CA GLY A 116 10.53 -10.40 1.83
C GLY A 116 9.43 -9.47 1.33
N SER A 117 9.78 -8.23 0.96
CA SER A 117 8.83 -7.26 0.44
C SER A 117 8.26 -7.69 -0.92
N LYS A 118 9.08 -8.21 -1.83
CA LYS A 118 8.60 -8.81 -3.10
C LYS A 118 7.64 -9.98 -2.86
N LYS A 119 7.94 -10.84 -1.89
CA LYS A 119 7.06 -11.94 -1.50
C LYS A 119 5.72 -11.42 -0.95
N ALA A 120 5.74 -10.36 -0.14
CA ALA A 120 4.52 -9.76 0.40
C ALA A 120 3.64 -9.16 -0.70
N VAL A 121 4.21 -8.41 -1.65
CA VAL A 121 3.49 -7.89 -2.83
C VAL A 121 2.88 -9.03 -3.63
N ASN A 122 3.67 -10.08 -3.92
CA ASN A 122 3.18 -11.25 -4.66
C ASN A 122 2.02 -11.95 -3.95
N ASN A 123 2.06 -12.06 -2.62
CA ASN A 123 0.95 -12.63 -1.87
C ASN A 123 -0.31 -11.77 -1.94
N ILE A 124 -0.20 -10.45 -1.92
CA ILE A 124 -1.34 -9.54 -2.11
C ILE A 124 -1.99 -9.75 -3.48
N ILE A 125 -1.16 -9.87 -4.54
CA ILE A 125 -1.66 -10.15 -5.90
C ILE A 125 -2.31 -11.53 -5.99
N ARG A 126 -1.80 -12.53 -5.29
CA ARG A 126 -2.39 -13.89 -5.23
C ARG A 126 -3.77 -13.92 -4.57
N GLU A 127 -4.02 -13.10 -3.55
CA GLU A 127 -5.38 -12.99 -2.97
C GLU A 127 -6.37 -12.47 -4.04
N LEU A 128 -5.98 -11.44 -4.80
CA LEU A 128 -6.81 -10.94 -5.91
C LEU A 128 -7.02 -12.01 -6.98
N ASP A 129 -5.97 -12.72 -7.37
CA ASP A 129 -6.03 -13.79 -8.37
C ASP A 129 -7.01 -14.90 -7.95
N GLY A 130 -6.98 -15.30 -6.69
CA GLY A 130 -7.95 -16.25 -6.13
C GLY A 130 -9.39 -15.76 -6.25
N ILE A 131 -9.65 -14.50 -5.87
CA ILE A 131 -10.99 -13.89 -5.98
C ILE A 131 -11.49 -13.88 -7.42
N LEU A 132 -10.64 -13.45 -8.37
CA LEU A 132 -11.01 -13.35 -9.78
C LEU A 132 -11.29 -14.74 -10.39
N ARG A 133 -10.45 -15.74 -10.09
CA ARG A 133 -10.69 -17.13 -10.54
C ARG A 133 -11.95 -17.73 -9.98
N ASP A 134 -12.21 -17.54 -8.69
CA ASP A 134 -13.46 -17.98 -8.06
C ASP A 134 -14.66 -17.32 -8.74
N GLY A 135 -14.57 -16.01 -9.06
CA GLY A 135 -15.63 -15.25 -9.73
C GLY A 135 -15.91 -15.75 -11.15
N VAL A 136 -14.87 -16.11 -11.89
CA VAL A 136 -15.04 -16.73 -13.23
C VAL A 136 -15.69 -18.12 -13.10
N HIS A 137 -15.25 -18.91 -12.13
CA HIS A 137 -15.80 -20.26 -11.90
C HIS A 137 -17.30 -20.23 -11.50
N THR A 138 -17.70 -19.25 -10.70
CA THR A 138 -19.12 -19.07 -10.29
C THR A 138 -19.96 -18.35 -11.32
N GLY A 139 -19.36 -17.81 -12.40
CA GLY A 139 -20.05 -17.00 -13.39
C GLY A 139 -20.41 -15.58 -12.93
N GLU A 140 -19.86 -15.13 -11.79
CA GLU A 140 -20.08 -13.76 -11.29
C GLU A 140 -19.19 -12.72 -11.97
N LEU A 141 -18.01 -13.14 -12.45
CA LEU A 141 -17.02 -12.27 -13.09
C LEU A 141 -16.57 -12.87 -14.41
N LYS A 142 -16.29 -12.02 -15.41
CA LYS A 142 -15.68 -12.47 -16.66
C LYS A 142 -14.18 -12.64 -16.54
N GLU A 143 -13.61 -13.45 -17.41
CA GLU A 143 -12.16 -13.68 -17.47
C GLU A 143 -11.39 -12.37 -17.71
N THR A 144 -10.32 -12.19 -16.94
CA THR A 144 -9.45 -11.02 -17.01
C THR A 144 -8.03 -11.32 -16.58
N LYS A 145 -7.11 -10.39 -16.84
CA LYS A 145 -5.73 -10.48 -16.36
C LYS A 145 -5.61 -9.86 -14.97
N THR A 146 -5.30 -10.67 -13.96
CA THR A 146 -5.13 -10.23 -12.55
C THR A 146 -4.23 -9.00 -12.42
N LEU A 147 -3.11 -8.96 -13.15
CA LEU A 147 -2.19 -7.83 -13.13
C LEU A 147 -2.85 -6.52 -13.54
N ILE A 148 -3.72 -6.54 -14.56
CA ILE A 148 -4.41 -5.33 -15.03
C ILE A 148 -5.36 -4.81 -13.96
N ILE A 149 -6.15 -5.68 -13.35
CA ILE A 149 -7.05 -5.30 -12.26
C ILE A 149 -6.26 -4.79 -11.05
N HIS A 150 -5.14 -5.45 -10.71
CA HIS A 150 -4.26 -4.99 -9.63
C HIS A 150 -3.72 -3.58 -9.90
N ILE A 151 -3.21 -3.31 -11.11
CA ILE A 151 -2.70 -1.99 -11.49
C ILE A 151 -3.82 -0.94 -11.45
N MET A 152 -5.02 -1.26 -11.93
CA MET A 152 -6.16 -0.35 -11.87
C MET A 152 -6.51 0.04 -10.43
N ILE A 153 -6.58 -0.92 -9.52
CA ILE A 153 -6.92 -0.67 -8.11
C ILE A 153 -5.78 0.08 -7.42
N VAL A 154 -4.58 -0.50 -7.43
CA VAL A 154 -3.43 0.02 -6.66
C VAL A 154 -2.93 1.33 -7.24
N GLY A 155 -2.84 1.44 -8.56
CA GLY A 155 -2.43 2.65 -9.26
C GLY A 155 -3.38 3.81 -8.98
N SER A 156 -4.69 3.58 -9.14
CA SER A 156 -5.72 4.59 -8.88
C SER A 156 -5.68 5.07 -7.42
N MET A 157 -5.62 4.15 -6.45
CA MET A 157 -5.59 4.50 -5.03
C MET A 157 -4.29 5.21 -4.65
N ASN A 158 -3.11 4.75 -5.11
CA ASN A 158 -1.84 5.42 -4.81
C ASN A 158 -1.80 6.84 -5.39
N ILE A 159 -2.19 7.02 -6.65
CA ILE A 159 -2.25 8.35 -7.29
C ILE A 159 -3.25 9.24 -6.55
N PHE A 160 -4.45 8.72 -6.25
CA PHE A 160 -5.45 9.48 -5.51
C PHE A 160 -4.91 9.98 -4.17
N MET A 161 -4.28 9.11 -3.37
CA MET A 161 -3.73 9.47 -2.06
C MET A 161 -2.58 10.46 -2.14
N SER A 162 -1.67 10.26 -3.08
CA SER A 162 -0.44 11.06 -3.20
C SER A 162 -0.66 12.44 -3.83
N THR A 163 -1.75 12.60 -4.58
CA THR A 163 -2.04 13.87 -5.28
C THR A 163 -3.01 14.79 -4.53
N LYS A 164 -3.33 14.50 -3.26
CA LYS A 164 -4.33 15.26 -2.49
C LYS A 164 -4.07 16.78 -2.47
N THR A 165 -2.83 17.20 -2.18
CA THR A 165 -2.46 18.62 -2.15
C THR A 165 -2.46 19.21 -3.56
N MET A 166 -1.92 18.50 -4.54
CA MET A 166 -1.90 18.91 -5.94
C MET A 166 -3.33 19.16 -6.45
N ARG A 167 -4.27 18.23 -6.23
CA ARG A 167 -5.66 18.38 -6.68
C ARG A 167 -6.35 19.63 -6.13
N LYS A 168 -6.03 20.04 -4.90
CA LYS A 168 -6.61 21.25 -4.29
C LYS A 168 -6.11 22.56 -4.90
N ASN A 169 -4.95 22.52 -5.54
CA ASN A 169 -4.29 23.71 -6.10
C ASN A 169 -4.63 23.94 -7.59
N PHE A 170 -5.43 23.08 -8.21
CA PHE A 170 -5.89 23.29 -9.58
C PHE A 170 -7.05 24.29 -9.65
N GLU A 171 -7.23 24.89 -10.82
CA GLU A 171 -8.41 25.71 -11.10
C GLU A 171 -9.68 24.84 -11.07
N ASN A 172 -10.72 25.31 -10.38
CA ASN A 172 -11.96 24.56 -10.18
C ASN A 172 -11.74 23.12 -9.68
N PRO A 173 -10.99 22.94 -8.56
CA PRO A 173 -10.48 21.64 -8.15
C PRO A 173 -11.60 20.61 -7.90
N GLU A 174 -12.77 21.07 -7.43
CA GLU A 174 -13.89 20.19 -7.16
C GLU A 174 -14.50 19.63 -8.45
N LYS A 175 -14.77 20.50 -9.42
CA LYS A 175 -15.38 20.11 -10.69
C LYS A 175 -14.47 19.25 -11.54
N THR A 176 -13.17 19.57 -11.56
CA THR A 176 -12.19 18.91 -12.44
C THR A 176 -11.61 17.63 -11.85
N PHE A 177 -11.37 17.63 -10.53
CA PHE A 177 -10.60 16.57 -9.86
C PHE A 177 -11.29 15.94 -8.65
N GLY A 178 -12.54 16.33 -8.32
CA GLY A 178 -13.20 15.83 -7.12
C GLY A 178 -12.33 16.03 -5.86
N ALA A 179 -11.82 17.27 -5.65
CA ALA A 179 -10.83 17.53 -4.61
C ALA A 179 -11.33 17.26 -3.20
N SER A 180 -12.65 17.26 -2.97
CA SER A 180 -13.29 16.91 -1.71
C SER A 180 -13.52 15.41 -1.51
N LEU A 181 -13.35 14.57 -2.55
CA LEU A 181 -13.52 13.13 -2.40
C LEU A 181 -12.65 12.58 -1.28
N THR A 182 -13.29 11.84 -0.39
CA THR A 182 -12.60 11.09 0.65
C THR A 182 -11.99 9.79 0.08
N PRO A 183 -10.97 9.21 0.72
CA PRO A 183 -10.42 7.92 0.29
C PRO A 183 -11.48 6.81 0.21
N LYS A 184 -12.46 6.81 1.12
CA LYS A 184 -13.58 5.86 1.12
C LYS A 184 -14.49 6.03 -0.10
N GLN A 185 -14.81 7.28 -0.47
CA GLN A 185 -15.60 7.56 -1.66
C GLN A 185 -14.85 7.18 -2.93
N ALA A 186 -13.55 7.52 -3.03
CA ALA A 186 -12.72 7.12 -4.16
C ALA A 186 -12.65 5.59 -4.31
N ALA A 187 -12.48 4.85 -3.21
CA ALA A 187 -12.49 3.38 -3.25
C ALA A 187 -13.84 2.82 -3.74
N LYS A 188 -14.95 3.43 -3.32
CA LYS A 188 -16.28 3.04 -3.78
C LYS A 188 -16.46 3.25 -5.29
N GLU A 189 -16.02 4.40 -5.81
CA GLU A 189 -16.06 4.67 -7.26
C GLU A 189 -15.17 3.71 -8.05
N ILE A 190 -13.93 3.46 -7.56
CA ILE A 190 -13.03 2.50 -8.18
C ILE A 190 -13.64 1.10 -8.18
N ALA A 191 -14.23 0.67 -7.05
CA ALA A 191 -14.91 -0.62 -6.97
C ALA A 191 -16.07 -0.73 -7.97
N SER A 192 -16.90 0.30 -8.07
CA SER A 192 -18.01 0.36 -9.02
C SER A 192 -17.50 0.20 -10.47
N VAL A 193 -16.50 0.95 -10.88
CA VAL A 193 -15.93 0.88 -12.24
C VAL A 193 -15.31 -0.49 -12.52
N VAL A 194 -14.55 -1.04 -11.58
CA VAL A 194 -13.92 -2.36 -11.74
C VAL A 194 -14.98 -3.45 -11.84
N LEU A 195 -15.97 -3.44 -10.95
CA LEU A 195 -17.03 -4.46 -10.93
C LEU A 195 -17.91 -4.39 -12.17
N GLU A 196 -18.32 -3.18 -12.63
CA GLU A 196 -19.05 -3.02 -13.88
C GLU A 196 -18.24 -3.55 -15.08
N GLY A 197 -16.93 -3.26 -15.10
CA GLY A 197 -16.03 -3.76 -16.13
C GLY A 197 -15.86 -5.27 -16.12
N LEU A 198 -16.15 -5.95 -15.01
CA LEU A 198 -16.00 -7.41 -14.85
C LEU A 198 -17.31 -8.19 -14.90
N LYS A 199 -18.45 -7.54 -15.10
CA LYS A 199 -19.72 -8.24 -15.30
C LYS A 199 -19.64 -9.17 -16.53
N PRO A 200 -20.20 -10.39 -16.45
CA PRO A 200 -20.26 -11.35 -17.55
C PRO A 200 -20.91 -10.81 -18.81
#